data_0c7e292ef23952db481f94af6884fc5f
#
_entry.id   0c7e292ef23952db481f94af6884fc5f
#
_cell.length_a   1.000
_cell.length_b   1.000
_cell.length_c   1.000
_cell.angle_alpha   90.00
_cell.angle_beta   90.00
_cell.angle_gamma   90.00
#
_symmetry.space_group_name_H-M   'P 1'
#
loop_
_entity.id
_entity.type
_entity.pdbx_description
1 polymer ?
#
loop_
_entity_poly.entity_id
_entity_poly.type
_entity_poly.pdbx_seq_one_letter_code
_entity_poly.pdbx_strand_id
1 'polypeptide(L)'
;MFKLTRDPGHGGKDSGTVNGRTKLTEKAVVLHVSNKLGQILDTCQGVAHSATRSTDVFIPLGERCNIANRYGASFFASIHVDDASVVGQRFTTYIHPNAPKRTRDSSQKLHDEMWNNFYSKFGVFTNGGVREADYAVLRGTNMDACLFENGFMNNMEHVKLLSQFHEGGFLDQLAAAYAKAFAKVFGFTVSGSTNNNQGVAITVDKYNKVVTYEFGTALVPGMLGMMDALGFESRIISYGDKQGLVRFETDYRQGNELDRATAWLDAKGLEYYYTKE
;
A
#
# COMPACT_ATOMS: atom_id res chain seq x y z
N MET A 1 -24.24 -11.61 -4.57
CA MET A 1 -22.92 -11.38 -3.93
C MET A 1 -21.99 -10.81 -4.97
N PHE A 2 -21.38 -9.66 -4.72
CA PHE A 2 -20.40 -9.05 -5.60
C PHE A 2 -19.09 -9.88 -5.58
N LYS A 3 -18.44 -10.05 -6.73
CA LYS A 3 -17.18 -10.81 -6.83
C LYS A 3 -16.06 -9.92 -7.38
N LEU A 4 -15.02 -9.70 -6.58
CA LEU A 4 -13.85 -8.91 -6.94
C LEU A 4 -12.65 -9.81 -7.22
N THR A 5 -11.97 -9.64 -8.36
CA THR A 5 -10.61 -10.15 -8.54
C THR A 5 -9.61 -9.01 -8.43
N ARG A 6 -8.69 -9.13 -7.47
CA ARG A 6 -7.55 -8.25 -7.29
C ARG A 6 -6.37 -8.77 -8.11
N ASP A 7 -5.76 -7.91 -8.88
CA ASP A 7 -4.59 -8.26 -9.69
C ASP A 7 -3.38 -7.40 -9.28
N PRO A 8 -2.57 -7.85 -8.32
CA PRO A 8 -1.29 -7.18 -8.07
C PRO A 8 -0.36 -7.43 -9.26
N GLY A 9 0.00 -6.35 -9.96
CA GLY A 9 0.84 -6.40 -11.15
C GLY A 9 2.18 -7.08 -10.90
N HIS A 10 2.86 -7.52 -11.99
CA HIS A 10 4.20 -8.11 -11.93
C HIS A 10 4.30 -9.38 -11.07
N GLY A 11 5.51 -9.70 -10.56
CA GLY A 11 5.75 -10.83 -9.66
C GLY A 11 6.84 -11.79 -10.14
N GLY A 12 7.50 -12.47 -9.21
CA GLY A 12 8.60 -13.40 -9.49
C GLY A 12 9.73 -12.73 -10.25
N LYS A 13 10.02 -13.21 -11.46
CA LYS A 13 11.06 -12.66 -12.35
C LYS A 13 10.76 -11.29 -12.94
N ASP A 14 9.50 -10.84 -12.89
CA ASP A 14 9.07 -9.51 -13.32
C ASP A 14 8.97 -8.61 -12.09
N SER A 15 9.94 -7.74 -11.89
CA SER A 15 9.97 -6.81 -10.77
C SER A 15 8.99 -5.64 -10.91
N GLY A 16 8.46 -5.41 -12.12
CA GLY A 16 7.91 -4.10 -12.47
C GLY A 16 8.98 -3.03 -12.38
N THR A 17 8.56 -1.80 -12.20
CA THR A 17 9.46 -0.68 -11.98
C THR A 17 10.26 -0.84 -10.70
N VAL A 18 11.53 -0.48 -10.74
CA VAL A 18 12.45 -0.52 -9.59
C VAL A 18 12.98 0.89 -9.35
N ASN A 19 12.77 1.41 -8.14
CA ASN A 19 13.43 2.67 -7.78
C ASN A 19 14.95 2.50 -7.74
N GLY A 20 15.66 3.24 -8.53
CA GLY A 20 17.12 3.11 -8.69
C GLY A 20 17.91 3.37 -7.40
N ARG A 21 17.36 4.18 -6.49
CA ARG A 21 18.02 4.60 -5.26
C ARG A 21 17.72 3.66 -4.08
N THR A 22 16.44 3.39 -3.81
CA THR A 22 16.00 2.59 -2.65
C THR A 22 15.90 1.10 -2.94
N LYS A 23 15.96 0.71 -4.21
CA LYS A 23 15.72 -0.66 -4.69
C LYS A 23 14.30 -1.20 -4.42
N LEU A 24 13.38 -0.32 -4.00
CA LEU A 24 11.96 -0.66 -3.89
C LEU A 24 11.47 -1.16 -5.26
N THR A 25 10.72 -2.27 -5.25
CA THR A 25 10.15 -2.87 -6.45
C THR A 25 8.63 -2.69 -6.48
N GLU A 26 8.08 -2.40 -7.63
CA GLU A 26 6.62 -2.31 -7.81
C GLU A 26 5.91 -3.59 -7.38
N LYS A 27 6.43 -4.76 -7.79
CA LYS A 27 5.85 -6.07 -7.43
C LYS A 27 5.64 -6.26 -5.93
N ALA A 28 6.55 -5.72 -5.08
CA ALA A 28 6.45 -5.83 -3.63
C ALA A 28 5.35 -4.91 -3.08
N VAL A 29 5.31 -3.67 -3.54
CA VAL A 29 4.30 -2.67 -3.15
C VAL A 29 2.90 -3.17 -3.47
N VAL A 30 2.64 -3.55 -4.72
CA VAL A 30 1.30 -3.95 -5.16
C VAL A 30 0.85 -5.28 -4.54
N LEU A 31 1.79 -6.20 -4.26
CA LEU A 31 1.48 -7.44 -3.54
C LEU A 31 1.04 -7.15 -2.11
N HIS A 32 1.74 -6.28 -1.40
CA HIS A 32 1.37 -5.88 -0.04
C HIS A 32 -0.03 -5.28 -0.01
N VAL A 33 -0.31 -4.29 -0.85
CA VAL A 33 -1.63 -3.64 -0.93
C VAL A 33 -2.72 -4.67 -1.26
N SER A 34 -2.50 -5.54 -2.22
CA SER A 34 -3.47 -6.57 -2.61
C SER A 34 -3.75 -7.56 -1.47
N ASN A 35 -2.72 -8.02 -0.75
CA ASN A 35 -2.90 -8.96 0.36
C ASN A 35 -3.63 -8.31 1.53
N LYS A 36 -3.27 -7.09 1.91
CA LYS A 36 -4.00 -6.33 2.94
C LYS A 36 -5.45 -6.05 2.55
N LEU A 37 -5.71 -5.67 1.31
CA LEU A 37 -7.07 -5.52 0.80
C LEU A 37 -7.84 -6.85 0.90
N GLY A 38 -7.21 -7.98 0.59
CA GLY A 38 -7.81 -9.29 0.78
C GLY A 38 -8.22 -9.56 2.22
N GLN A 39 -7.31 -9.34 3.17
CA GLN A 39 -7.60 -9.50 4.61
C GLN A 39 -8.78 -8.65 5.08
N ILE A 40 -8.90 -7.42 4.58
CA ILE A 40 -10.06 -6.56 4.89
C ILE A 40 -11.33 -7.13 4.26
N LEU A 41 -11.28 -7.56 3.00
CA LEU A 41 -12.43 -8.12 2.29
C LEU A 41 -12.93 -9.43 2.90
N ASP A 42 -12.05 -10.24 3.53
CA ASP A 42 -12.42 -11.45 4.29
C ASP A 42 -13.37 -11.13 5.45
N THR A 43 -13.31 -9.91 6.00
CA THR A 43 -14.21 -9.46 7.07
C THR A 43 -15.49 -8.80 6.56
N CYS A 44 -15.62 -8.56 5.25
CA CYS A 44 -16.74 -7.85 4.67
C CYS A 44 -17.93 -8.77 4.36
N GLN A 45 -19.14 -8.22 4.41
CA GLN A 45 -20.36 -8.93 4.04
C GLN A 45 -20.85 -8.49 2.65
N GLY A 46 -21.33 -9.43 1.84
CA GLY A 46 -21.86 -9.15 0.52
C GLY A 46 -20.85 -9.18 -0.62
N VAL A 47 -19.58 -9.44 -0.31
CA VAL A 47 -18.50 -9.58 -1.28
C VAL A 47 -17.81 -10.94 -1.15
N ALA A 48 -17.42 -11.51 -2.29
CA ALA A 48 -16.43 -12.59 -2.38
C ALA A 48 -15.27 -12.09 -3.24
N HIS A 49 -14.07 -12.58 -3.00
CA HIS A 49 -12.92 -12.09 -3.73
C HIS A 49 -11.89 -13.18 -4.04
N SER A 50 -11.08 -12.91 -5.06
CA SER A 50 -9.90 -13.71 -5.43
C SER A 50 -8.73 -12.78 -5.72
N ALA A 51 -7.55 -13.34 -5.91
CA ALA A 51 -6.38 -12.62 -6.41
C ALA A 51 -5.71 -13.41 -7.53
N THR A 52 -5.08 -12.74 -8.49
CA THR A 52 -4.28 -13.41 -9.52
C THR A 52 -3.02 -14.03 -8.93
N ARG A 53 -2.45 -13.41 -7.89
CA ARG A 53 -1.38 -13.95 -7.04
C ARG A 53 -1.51 -13.44 -5.61
N SER A 54 -1.05 -14.22 -4.64
CA SER A 54 -0.96 -13.85 -3.22
C SER A 54 0.47 -13.97 -2.67
N THR A 55 1.40 -14.43 -3.52
CA THR A 55 2.82 -14.56 -3.22
C THR A 55 3.65 -13.94 -4.35
N ASP A 56 4.98 -13.87 -4.18
CA ASP A 56 5.88 -13.33 -5.21
C ASP A 56 6.14 -14.35 -6.34
N VAL A 57 5.14 -14.60 -7.15
CA VAL A 57 5.20 -15.47 -8.33
C VAL A 57 4.86 -14.69 -9.60
N PHE A 58 5.47 -15.06 -10.71
CA PHE A 58 5.14 -14.49 -12.03
C PHE A 58 3.88 -15.16 -12.60
N ILE A 59 2.89 -14.33 -12.96
CA ILE A 59 1.68 -14.76 -13.66
C ILE A 59 1.64 -14.05 -15.01
N PRO A 60 1.62 -14.79 -16.15
CA PRO A 60 1.48 -14.18 -17.48
C PRO A 60 0.19 -13.37 -17.61
N LEU A 61 0.20 -12.29 -18.42
CA LEU A 61 -0.95 -11.38 -18.57
C LEU A 61 -2.25 -12.10 -18.96
N GLY A 62 -2.19 -13.04 -19.91
CA GLY A 62 -3.35 -13.84 -20.30
C GLY A 62 -3.89 -14.71 -19.17
N GLU A 63 -3.00 -15.26 -18.32
CA GLU A 63 -3.43 -16.11 -17.21
C GLU A 63 -4.08 -15.28 -16.08
N ARG A 64 -3.68 -14.02 -15.87
CA ARG A 64 -4.38 -13.09 -14.97
C ARG A 64 -5.84 -12.91 -15.39
N CYS A 65 -6.06 -12.70 -16.69
CA CYS A 65 -7.42 -12.63 -17.25
C CYS A 65 -8.18 -13.94 -17.05
N ASN A 66 -7.54 -15.08 -17.34
CA ASN A 66 -8.16 -16.40 -17.21
C ASN A 66 -8.57 -16.70 -15.76
N ILE A 67 -7.75 -16.33 -14.76
CA ILE A 67 -8.08 -16.49 -13.34
C ILE A 67 -9.37 -15.72 -13.01
N ALA A 68 -9.45 -14.44 -13.39
CA ALA A 68 -10.63 -13.61 -13.16
C ALA A 68 -11.87 -14.13 -13.91
N ASN A 69 -11.70 -14.52 -15.16
CA ASN A 69 -12.78 -15.05 -16.01
C ASN A 69 -13.33 -16.38 -15.45
N ARG A 70 -12.46 -17.33 -15.05
CA ARG A 70 -12.88 -18.61 -14.43
C ARG A 70 -13.52 -18.42 -13.07
N TYR A 71 -13.06 -17.43 -12.28
CA TYR A 71 -13.69 -17.08 -11.00
C TYR A 71 -15.10 -16.50 -11.19
N GLY A 72 -15.41 -15.99 -12.37
CA GLY A 72 -16.66 -15.28 -12.65
C GLY A 72 -16.74 -13.98 -11.87
N ALA A 73 -15.65 -13.21 -11.87
CA ALA A 73 -15.60 -11.92 -11.21
C ALA A 73 -16.63 -10.95 -11.76
N SER A 74 -17.20 -10.12 -10.90
CA SER A 74 -18.06 -8.98 -11.29
C SER A 74 -17.21 -7.76 -11.67
N PHE A 75 -16.02 -7.66 -11.08
CA PHE A 75 -15.07 -6.58 -11.33
C PHE A 75 -13.63 -7.09 -11.21
N PHE A 76 -12.76 -6.58 -12.08
CA PHE A 76 -11.32 -6.83 -12.06
C PHE A 76 -10.57 -5.54 -11.74
N ALA A 77 -9.74 -5.55 -10.71
CA ALA A 77 -8.96 -4.40 -10.26
C ALA A 77 -7.47 -4.71 -10.32
N SER A 78 -6.78 -4.20 -11.34
CA SER A 78 -5.33 -4.29 -11.44
C SER A 78 -4.66 -3.17 -10.67
N ILE A 79 -3.63 -3.50 -9.87
CA ILE A 79 -2.95 -2.59 -8.96
C ILE A 79 -1.50 -2.46 -9.41
N HIS A 80 -1.07 -1.24 -9.74
CA HIS A 80 0.23 -0.87 -10.27
C HIS A 80 0.80 0.38 -9.61
N VAL A 81 2.07 0.65 -9.85
CA VAL A 81 2.76 1.90 -9.54
C VAL A 81 3.54 2.34 -10.78
N ASP A 82 3.20 3.47 -11.34
CA ASP A 82 3.69 3.99 -12.62
C ASP A 82 5.19 4.31 -12.60
N ASP A 83 5.75 4.41 -13.78
CA ASP A 83 7.05 5.00 -14.06
C ASP A 83 6.93 5.97 -15.23
N ALA A 84 7.78 6.99 -15.27
CA ALA A 84 7.80 7.93 -16.37
C ALA A 84 9.22 8.43 -16.60
N SER A 85 9.51 8.85 -17.84
CA SER A 85 10.77 9.49 -18.21
C SER A 85 11.00 10.83 -17.49
N VAL A 86 9.94 11.47 -16.99
CA VAL A 86 9.96 12.63 -16.10
C VAL A 86 9.28 12.29 -14.80
N VAL A 87 9.66 12.95 -13.70
CA VAL A 87 9.08 12.68 -12.38
C VAL A 87 7.57 12.93 -12.42
N GLY A 88 6.80 11.86 -12.26
CA GLY A 88 5.34 11.91 -12.21
C GLY A 88 4.81 12.14 -10.81
N GLN A 89 3.57 12.63 -10.70
CA GLN A 89 2.93 12.91 -9.42
C GLN A 89 1.48 12.41 -9.34
N ARG A 90 0.97 11.72 -10.37
CA ARG A 90 -0.44 11.41 -10.47
C ARG A 90 -0.84 10.12 -9.74
N PHE A 91 -2.06 10.11 -9.20
CA PHE A 91 -2.88 8.92 -9.08
C PHE A 91 -3.78 8.85 -10.31
N THR A 92 -3.76 7.75 -11.05
CA THR A 92 -4.50 7.59 -12.31
C THR A 92 -5.25 6.26 -12.33
N THR A 93 -6.44 6.26 -12.89
CA THR A 93 -7.20 5.03 -13.17
C THR A 93 -7.27 4.83 -14.66
N TYR A 94 -6.97 3.63 -15.15
CA TYR A 94 -7.06 3.28 -16.57
C TYR A 94 -8.20 2.31 -16.84
N ILE A 95 -8.88 2.53 -17.95
CA ILE A 95 -9.88 1.64 -18.53
C ILE A 95 -9.52 1.32 -19.99
N HIS A 96 -10.06 0.23 -20.52
CA HIS A 96 -9.89 -0.06 -21.95
C HIS A 96 -10.61 0.98 -22.82
N PRO A 97 -10.07 1.41 -23.99
CA PRO A 97 -10.74 2.38 -24.87
C PRO A 97 -12.15 1.99 -25.30
N ASN A 98 -12.39 0.68 -25.44
CA ASN A 98 -13.70 0.14 -25.79
C ASN A 98 -14.52 -0.28 -24.55
N ALA A 99 -14.19 0.20 -23.35
CA ALA A 99 -14.94 -0.11 -22.15
C ALA A 99 -16.39 0.36 -22.27
N PRO A 100 -17.39 -0.48 -21.88
CA PRO A 100 -18.79 -0.08 -21.91
C PRO A 100 -19.06 1.03 -20.88
N LYS A 101 -20.18 1.75 -21.05
CA LYS A 101 -20.56 2.86 -20.17
C LYS A 101 -20.55 2.49 -18.69
N ARG A 102 -21.04 1.30 -18.34
CA ARG A 102 -21.05 0.83 -16.93
C ARG A 102 -19.64 0.75 -16.33
N THR A 103 -18.65 0.30 -17.10
CA THR A 103 -17.23 0.26 -16.66
C THR A 103 -16.69 1.67 -16.50
N ARG A 104 -16.98 2.59 -17.42
CA ARG A 104 -16.59 4.00 -17.33
C ARG A 104 -17.17 4.64 -16.07
N ASP A 105 -18.48 4.47 -15.85
CA ASP A 105 -19.18 5.05 -14.70
C ASP A 105 -18.66 4.49 -13.36
N SER A 106 -18.45 3.17 -13.26
CA SER A 106 -17.94 2.55 -12.04
C SER A 106 -16.48 2.93 -11.76
N SER A 107 -15.64 2.96 -12.79
CA SER A 107 -14.23 3.35 -12.67
C SER A 107 -14.07 4.83 -12.31
N GLN A 108 -14.94 5.72 -12.85
CA GLN A 108 -14.95 7.13 -12.45
C GLN A 108 -15.34 7.27 -10.98
N LYS A 109 -16.39 6.58 -10.52
CA LYS A 109 -16.78 6.59 -9.10
C LYS A 109 -15.66 6.06 -8.19
N LEU A 110 -14.99 4.98 -8.57
CA LEU A 110 -13.85 4.45 -7.81
C LEU A 110 -12.70 5.45 -7.77
N HIS A 111 -12.37 6.06 -8.91
CA HIS A 111 -11.33 7.09 -8.98
C HIS A 111 -11.65 8.26 -8.04
N ASP A 112 -12.87 8.78 -8.11
CA ASP A 112 -13.32 9.91 -7.29
C ASP A 112 -13.29 9.57 -5.79
N GLU A 113 -13.73 8.36 -5.40
CA GLU A 113 -13.64 7.90 -4.02
C GLU A 113 -12.19 7.82 -3.53
N MET A 114 -11.30 7.24 -4.33
CA MET A 114 -9.88 7.13 -3.99
C MET A 114 -9.22 8.50 -3.93
N TRP A 115 -9.51 9.39 -4.90
CA TRP A 115 -8.95 10.74 -4.89
C TRP A 115 -9.46 11.55 -3.69
N ASN A 116 -10.77 11.69 -3.53
CA ASN A 116 -11.37 12.58 -2.54
C ASN A 116 -11.15 12.10 -1.10
N ASN A 117 -11.12 10.79 -0.88
CA ASN A 117 -11.06 10.23 0.46
C ASN A 117 -9.67 9.73 0.89
N PHE A 118 -8.73 9.66 -0.04
CA PHE A 118 -7.37 9.18 0.25
C PHE A 118 -6.30 10.09 -0.35
N TYR A 119 -6.06 10.10 -1.65
CA TYR A 119 -4.88 10.72 -2.26
C TYR A 119 -4.77 12.23 -2.07
N SER A 120 -5.89 12.96 -2.11
CA SER A 120 -5.90 14.42 -1.94
C SER A 120 -5.36 14.91 -0.59
N LYS A 121 -5.26 14.01 0.39
CA LYS A 121 -4.81 14.34 1.75
C LYS A 121 -3.28 14.40 1.89
N PHE A 122 -2.55 13.85 0.95
CA PHE A 122 -1.10 13.72 1.07
C PHE A 122 -0.31 14.87 0.43
N GLY A 123 -0.93 15.75 -0.35
CA GLY A 123 -0.28 16.93 -0.94
C GLY A 123 0.83 16.64 -1.99
N VAL A 124 1.28 15.39 -2.10
CA VAL A 124 2.33 14.97 -3.04
C VAL A 124 1.78 14.32 -4.31
N PHE A 125 0.48 14.03 -4.32
CA PHE A 125 -0.21 13.48 -5.49
C PHE A 125 -1.01 14.55 -6.22
N THR A 126 -1.11 14.40 -7.53
CA THR A 126 -2.05 15.14 -8.37
C THR A 126 -3.12 14.22 -8.93
N ASN A 127 -4.30 14.76 -9.22
CA ASN A 127 -5.39 13.99 -9.80
C ASN A 127 -5.12 13.72 -11.28
N GLY A 128 -4.89 12.45 -11.64
CA GLY A 128 -4.67 12.00 -13.01
C GLY A 128 -5.95 11.71 -13.79
N GLY A 129 -7.07 11.60 -13.09
CA GLY A 129 -8.37 11.25 -13.68
C GLY A 129 -8.45 9.80 -14.16
N VAL A 130 -9.56 9.49 -14.83
CA VAL A 130 -9.75 8.23 -15.55
C VAL A 130 -9.26 8.42 -16.99
N ARG A 131 -8.39 7.51 -17.44
CA ARG A 131 -7.76 7.53 -18.77
C ARG A 131 -8.00 6.23 -19.50
N GLU A 132 -7.78 6.25 -20.79
CA GLU A 132 -7.91 5.07 -21.65
C GLU A 132 -6.53 4.54 -22.04
N ALA A 133 -6.35 3.22 -21.94
CA ALA A 133 -5.19 2.53 -22.45
C ALA A 133 -5.52 1.07 -22.83
N ASP A 134 -4.92 0.59 -23.89
CA ASP A 134 -5.10 -0.79 -24.37
C ASP A 134 -4.19 -1.78 -23.60
N TYR A 135 -4.39 -1.86 -22.28
CA TYR A 135 -3.69 -2.84 -21.48
C TYR A 135 -4.25 -4.24 -21.66
N ALA A 136 -3.36 -5.22 -21.78
CA ALA A 136 -3.72 -6.61 -22.05
C ALA A 136 -4.69 -7.19 -21.00
N VAL A 137 -4.50 -6.86 -19.72
CA VAL A 137 -5.38 -7.34 -18.64
C VAL A 137 -6.77 -6.69 -18.66
N LEU A 138 -6.90 -5.48 -19.21
CA LEU A 138 -8.19 -4.83 -19.39
C LEU A 138 -8.93 -5.33 -20.63
N ARG A 139 -8.17 -5.68 -21.69
CA ARG A 139 -8.72 -6.24 -22.94
C ARG A 139 -9.16 -7.69 -22.80
N GLY A 140 -8.43 -8.49 -22.01
CA GLY A 140 -8.64 -9.94 -21.92
C GLY A 140 -9.64 -10.38 -20.84
N THR A 141 -10.15 -9.47 -20.02
CA THR A 141 -11.14 -9.76 -18.98
C THR A 141 -12.57 -9.60 -19.53
N ASN A 142 -13.49 -10.48 -19.09
CA ASN A 142 -14.87 -10.52 -19.56
C ASN A 142 -15.84 -9.68 -18.71
N MET A 143 -15.37 -9.10 -17.62
CA MET A 143 -16.13 -8.27 -16.68
C MET A 143 -15.68 -6.82 -16.75
N ASP A 144 -16.34 -5.94 -15.98
CA ASP A 144 -15.89 -4.58 -15.77
C ASP A 144 -14.49 -4.58 -15.14
N ALA A 145 -13.58 -3.77 -15.66
CA ALA A 145 -12.17 -3.78 -15.27
C ALA A 145 -11.55 -2.39 -15.29
N CYS A 146 -10.69 -2.12 -14.31
CA CYS A 146 -9.78 -0.98 -14.35
C CYS A 146 -8.40 -1.32 -13.81
N LEU A 147 -7.44 -0.45 -14.10
CA LEU A 147 -6.08 -0.52 -13.59
C LEU A 147 -5.78 0.79 -12.87
N PHE A 148 -5.25 0.69 -11.67
CA PHE A 148 -4.86 1.82 -10.82
C PHE A 148 -3.36 1.99 -10.82
N GLU A 149 -2.90 3.20 -11.16
CA GLU A 149 -1.52 3.65 -10.98
C GLU A 149 -1.43 4.48 -9.71
N ASN A 150 -0.81 3.91 -8.69
CA ASN A 150 -0.79 4.40 -7.32
C ASN A 150 0.37 5.37 -7.04
N GLY A 151 0.74 6.18 -7.99
CA GLY A 151 1.87 7.09 -7.92
C GLY A 151 3.03 6.62 -8.79
N PHE A 152 4.24 7.10 -8.53
CA PHE A 152 5.39 6.92 -9.41
C PHE A 152 6.63 6.43 -8.64
N MET A 153 7.26 5.39 -9.14
CA MET A 153 8.50 4.83 -8.57
C MET A 153 9.73 5.72 -8.75
N ASN A 154 9.69 6.71 -9.65
CA ASN A 154 10.76 7.70 -9.84
C ASN A 154 10.54 8.99 -9.02
N ASN A 155 9.44 9.11 -8.28
CA ASN A 155 9.15 10.25 -7.40
C ASN A 155 9.49 9.88 -5.94
N MET A 156 10.51 10.51 -5.37
CA MET A 156 10.99 10.17 -4.03
C MET A 156 9.99 10.48 -2.92
N GLU A 157 9.08 11.46 -3.08
CA GLU A 157 8.01 11.70 -2.11
C GLU A 157 6.97 10.57 -2.14
N HIS A 158 6.68 10.02 -3.34
CA HIS A 158 5.85 8.82 -3.44
C HIS A 158 6.58 7.61 -2.87
N VAL A 159 7.87 7.42 -3.18
CA VAL A 159 8.66 6.28 -2.68
C VAL A 159 8.74 6.25 -1.16
N LYS A 160 8.83 7.39 -0.48
CA LYS A 160 8.77 7.46 0.98
C LYS A 160 7.46 6.87 1.52
N LEU A 161 6.33 7.15 0.87
CA LEU A 161 5.02 6.59 1.24
C LEU A 161 4.93 5.11 0.84
N LEU A 162 5.31 4.78 -0.40
CA LEU A 162 5.26 3.42 -0.95
C LEU A 162 6.22 2.43 -0.26
N SER A 163 7.18 2.92 0.52
CA SER A 163 8.08 2.10 1.34
C SER A 163 7.51 1.74 2.72
N GLN A 164 6.33 2.23 3.08
CA GLN A 164 5.72 2.00 4.40
C GLN A 164 4.95 0.68 4.44
N PHE A 165 5.69 -0.43 4.57
CA PHE A 165 5.15 -1.80 4.66
C PHE A 165 4.68 -2.20 6.06
N HIS A 166 4.91 -1.34 7.07
CA HIS A 166 4.51 -1.61 8.44
C HIS A 166 3.00 -1.45 8.64
N GLU A 167 2.50 -2.03 9.70
CA GLU A 167 1.08 -1.95 10.06
C GLU A 167 0.65 -0.48 10.26
N GLY A 168 -0.47 -0.12 9.64
CA GLY A 168 -0.99 1.25 9.65
C GLY A 168 -0.23 2.24 8.77
N GLY A 169 0.83 1.79 8.09
CA GLY A 169 1.56 2.60 7.11
C GLY A 169 0.73 2.94 5.87
N PHE A 170 1.32 3.71 4.98
CA PHE A 170 0.61 4.18 3.76
C PHE A 170 -0.02 3.04 2.96
N LEU A 171 0.67 1.89 2.80
CA LEU A 171 0.17 0.78 2.01
C LEU A 171 -1.05 0.10 2.66
N ASP A 172 -1.08 0.00 3.99
CA ASP A 172 -2.24 -0.51 4.72
C ASP A 172 -3.42 0.45 4.64
N GLN A 173 -3.16 1.76 4.74
CA GLN A 173 -4.17 2.80 4.57
C GLN A 173 -4.72 2.80 3.14
N LEU A 174 -3.88 2.60 2.13
CA LEU A 174 -4.27 2.48 0.73
C LEU A 174 -5.19 1.27 0.52
N ALA A 175 -4.86 0.12 1.09
CA ALA A 175 -5.69 -1.08 1.04
C ALA A 175 -7.07 -0.84 1.69
N ALA A 176 -7.11 -0.17 2.84
CA ALA A 176 -8.35 0.20 3.52
C ALA A 176 -9.18 1.21 2.70
N ALA A 177 -8.53 2.16 2.03
CA ALA A 177 -9.20 3.09 1.11
C ALA A 177 -9.85 2.36 -0.06
N TYR A 178 -9.16 1.41 -0.68
CA TYR A 178 -9.72 0.54 -1.72
C TYR A 178 -10.93 -0.23 -1.23
N ALA A 179 -10.86 -0.87 -0.06
CA ALA A 179 -12.00 -1.61 0.50
C ALA A 179 -13.23 -0.72 0.66
N LYS A 180 -13.06 0.49 1.19
CA LYS A 180 -14.14 1.49 1.35
C LYS A 180 -14.69 1.96 -0.01
N ALA A 181 -13.82 2.26 -0.97
CA ALA A 181 -14.22 2.69 -2.30
C ALA A 181 -15.03 1.58 -3.02
N PHE A 182 -14.54 0.35 -3.02
CA PHE A 182 -15.27 -0.79 -3.59
C PHE A 182 -16.60 -1.03 -2.88
N ALA A 183 -16.64 -0.98 -1.55
CA ALA A 183 -17.88 -1.15 -0.78
C ALA A 183 -18.92 -0.10 -1.14
N LYS A 184 -18.51 1.16 -1.24
CA LYS A 184 -19.40 2.27 -1.58
C LYS A 184 -19.92 2.18 -3.02
N VAL A 185 -19.07 1.82 -3.97
CA VAL A 185 -19.45 1.77 -5.39
C VAL A 185 -20.27 0.53 -5.70
N PHE A 186 -19.98 -0.61 -5.08
CA PHE A 186 -20.60 -1.90 -5.41
C PHE A 186 -21.60 -2.42 -4.36
N GLY A 187 -21.83 -1.67 -3.29
CA GLY A 187 -22.94 -1.92 -2.36
C GLY A 187 -22.73 -3.11 -1.42
N PHE A 188 -21.52 -3.33 -0.93
CA PHE A 188 -21.27 -4.28 0.14
C PHE A 188 -20.82 -3.57 1.44
N THR A 189 -20.76 -4.29 2.56
CA THR A 189 -20.47 -3.70 3.88
C THR A 189 -19.07 -4.07 4.36
N VAL A 190 -18.28 -3.05 4.71
CA VAL A 190 -17.01 -3.24 5.43
C VAL A 190 -17.33 -3.39 6.92
N SER A 191 -16.97 -4.52 7.53
CA SER A 191 -17.20 -4.76 8.96
C SER A 191 -16.44 -3.73 9.79
N GLY A 192 -17.14 -3.09 10.73
CA GLY A 192 -16.61 -1.96 11.51
C GLY A 192 -17.03 -0.57 11.00
N SER A 193 -17.71 -0.47 9.88
CA SER A 193 -18.33 0.77 9.40
C SER A 193 -19.76 0.86 9.91
N THR A 194 -19.97 1.39 11.10
CA THR A 194 -21.28 1.96 11.45
C THR A 194 -21.47 3.21 10.59
N ASN A 195 -22.67 3.31 9.96
CA ASN A 195 -23.10 4.50 9.20
C ASN A 195 -23.20 5.73 10.14
N ASN A 196 -22.09 6.30 10.51
CA ASN A 196 -22.03 7.64 11.06
C ASN A 196 -21.05 8.44 10.23
N ASN A 197 -21.52 9.54 9.69
CA ASN A 197 -20.79 10.59 8.96
C ASN A 197 -19.78 11.34 9.86
N GLN A 198 -19.07 10.62 10.71
CA GLN A 198 -17.88 11.09 11.38
C GLN A 198 -16.73 10.25 10.83
N GLY A 199 -15.67 10.92 10.36
CA GLY A 199 -14.48 10.29 9.88
C GLY A 199 -14.13 9.15 10.84
N VAL A 200 -14.01 7.93 10.29
CA VAL A 200 -13.50 6.80 11.07
C VAL A 200 -12.11 7.21 11.50
N ALA A 201 -12.00 7.70 12.73
CA ALA A 201 -10.75 7.59 13.43
C ALA A 201 -10.47 6.07 13.44
N ILE A 202 -9.52 5.65 12.62
CA ILE A 202 -8.84 4.39 12.86
C ILE A 202 -8.40 4.54 14.30
N THR A 203 -8.96 3.75 15.20
CA THR A 203 -8.36 3.57 16.51
C THR A 203 -7.02 2.93 16.21
N VAL A 204 -6.03 3.78 15.95
CA VAL A 204 -4.63 3.40 16.04
C VAL A 204 -4.52 2.89 17.46
N ASP A 205 -4.17 1.62 17.62
CA ASP A 205 -3.86 1.15 18.96
C ASP A 205 -2.92 2.15 19.56
N LYS A 206 -3.27 2.57 20.74
CA LYS A 206 -2.73 3.78 21.37
C LYS A 206 -1.23 3.75 21.59
N TYR A 207 -0.59 2.58 21.44
CA TYR A 207 0.80 2.37 21.78
C TYR A 207 1.50 1.56 20.67
N ASN A 208 2.62 2.09 20.21
CA ASN A 208 3.53 1.42 19.28
C ASN A 208 4.94 1.49 19.84
N LYS A 209 5.83 0.61 19.41
CA LYS A 209 7.25 0.77 19.57
C LYS A 209 7.94 0.89 18.21
N VAL A 210 9.02 1.64 18.18
CA VAL A 210 9.91 1.73 17.02
C VAL A 210 10.99 0.69 17.15
N VAL A 211 11.24 -0.05 16.09
CA VAL A 211 12.30 -1.04 15.98
C VAL A 211 13.13 -0.71 14.76
N THR A 212 14.46 -0.57 14.92
CA THR A 212 15.35 -0.37 13.78
C THR A 212 15.69 -1.69 13.11
N TYR A 213 16.04 -1.63 11.83
CA TYR A 213 16.86 -2.68 11.24
C TYR A 213 18.27 -2.67 11.84
N GLU A 214 19.10 -3.62 11.48
CA GLU A 214 20.45 -3.73 12.01
C GLU A 214 21.34 -2.55 11.57
N PHE A 215 22.12 -2.01 12.49
CA PHE A 215 23.06 -0.93 12.23
C PHE A 215 24.36 -1.11 13.02
N GLY A 216 25.42 -0.39 12.63
CA GLY A 216 26.72 -0.49 13.27
C GLY A 216 26.74 0.12 14.68
N THR A 217 27.49 -0.49 15.59
CA THR A 217 27.62 -0.09 17.01
C THR A 217 28.12 1.33 17.21
N ALA A 218 28.74 1.96 16.21
CA ALA A 218 29.24 3.35 16.32
C ALA A 218 28.13 4.38 16.62
N LEU A 219 26.89 4.08 16.27
CA LEU A 219 25.72 4.97 16.51
C LEU A 219 25.06 4.77 17.89
N VAL A 220 25.42 3.71 18.61
CA VAL A 220 24.82 3.36 19.91
C VAL A 220 24.88 4.48 20.94
N PRO A 221 26.05 5.14 21.18
CA PRO A 221 26.11 6.22 22.17
C PRO A 221 25.19 7.40 21.84
N GLY A 222 25.11 7.79 20.56
CA GLY A 222 24.23 8.87 20.14
C GLY A 222 22.75 8.50 20.27
N MET A 223 22.40 7.26 20.02
CA MET A 223 21.04 6.74 20.19
C MET A 223 20.62 6.70 21.65
N LEU A 224 21.47 6.21 22.54
CA LEU A 224 21.23 6.24 24.00
C LEU A 224 21.02 7.68 24.49
N GLY A 225 21.90 8.61 24.09
CA GLY A 225 21.75 10.02 24.45
C GLY A 225 20.45 10.66 23.96
N MET A 226 19.97 10.27 22.78
CA MET A 226 18.66 10.72 22.26
C MET A 226 17.53 10.15 23.11
N MET A 227 17.56 8.87 23.46
CA MET A 227 16.51 8.23 24.26
C MET A 227 16.44 8.78 25.67
N ASP A 228 17.60 9.01 26.30
CA ASP A 228 17.67 9.67 27.61
C ASP A 228 17.04 11.07 27.56
N ALA A 229 17.34 11.84 26.50
CA ALA A 229 16.77 13.17 26.30
C ALA A 229 15.26 13.16 26.04
N LEU A 230 14.71 12.06 25.50
CA LEU A 230 13.28 11.87 25.26
C LEU A 230 12.55 11.22 26.43
N GLY A 231 13.29 10.69 27.42
CA GLY A 231 12.74 9.95 28.55
C GLY A 231 12.15 8.59 28.18
N PHE A 232 12.72 7.92 27.18
CA PHE A 232 12.28 6.61 26.72
C PHE A 232 13.10 5.50 27.35
N GLU A 233 12.44 4.44 27.77
CA GLU A 233 13.10 3.16 27.95
C GLU A 233 13.44 2.58 26.59
N SER A 234 14.61 1.99 26.46
CA SER A 234 15.08 1.42 25.21
C SER A 234 15.83 0.12 25.41
N ARG A 235 15.86 -0.68 24.37
CA ARG A 235 16.57 -1.94 24.36
C ARG A 235 17.49 -2.00 23.14
N ILE A 236 18.76 -2.32 23.36
CA ILE A 236 19.72 -2.61 22.29
C ILE A 236 19.99 -4.10 22.29
N ILE A 237 19.77 -4.73 21.14
CA ILE A 237 19.90 -6.17 20.96
C ILE A 237 21.12 -6.42 20.06
N SER A 238 22.11 -7.15 20.60
CA SER A 238 23.22 -7.69 19.82
C SER A 238 22.99 -9.17 19.56
N TYR A 239 23.24 -9.60 18.36
CA TYR A 239 23.03 -11.00 17.95
C TYR A 239 24.21 -11.92 18.27
N GLY A 240 25.33 -11.36 18.74
CA GLY A 240 26.51 -12.15 19.12
C GLY A 240 27.25 -12.77 17.93
N ASP A 241 26.95 -12.35 16.70
CA ASP A 241 27.51 -12.86 15.45
C ASP A 241 28.90 -12.30 15.10
N LYS A 242 29.46 -11.44 15.96
CA LYS A 242 30.77 -10.76 15.80
C LYS A 242 30.81 -9.78 14.60
N GLN A 243 29.68 -9.45 13.97
CA GLN A 243 29.63 -8.49 12.86
C GLN A 243 29.53 -7.04 13.33
N GLY A 244 29.37 -6.81 14.65
CA GLY A 244 29.25 -5.48 15.22
C GLY A 244 27.92 -4.79 14.85
N LEU A 245 26.90 -5.58 14.53
CA LEU A 245 25.56 -5.09 14.25
C LEU A 245 24.66 -5.21 15.47
N VAL A 246 23.80 -4.21 15.64
CA VAL A 246 22.82 -4.17 16.73
C VAL A 246 21.48 -3.70 16.19
N ARG A 247 20.40 -4.09 16.86
CA ARG A 247 19.05 -3.57 16.67
C ARG A 247 18.63 -2.78 17.89
N PHE A 248 17.90 -1.73 17.68
CA PHE A 248 17.35 -0.89 18.72
C PHE A 248 15.82 -1.00 18.77
N GLU A 249 15.25 -1.01 19.96
CA GLU A 249 13.82 -1.01 20.21
C GLU A 249 13.48 0.03 21.28
N THR A 250 12.43 0.84 21.07
CA THR A 250 11.83 1.68 22.11
C THR A 250 10.88 0.87 22.98
N ASP A 251 10.47 1.42 24.10
CA ASP A 251 9.22 1.01 24.74
C ASP A 251 8.00 1.44 23.92
N TYR A 252 6.81 1.02 24.34
CA TYR A 252 5.56 1.37 23.69
C TYR A 252 5.15 2.80 24.03
N ARG A 253 4.97 3.65 23.02
CA ARG A 253 4.61 5.08 23.16
C ARG A 253 3.52 5.49 22.17
N GLN A 254 3.03 6.73 22.28
CA GLN A 254 1.97 7.29 21.45
C GLN A 254 2.42 8.53 20.67
N GLY A 255 1.89 8.67 19.46
CA GLY A 255 1.87 9.92 18.70
C GLY A 255 3.23 10.64 18.66
N ASN A 256 3.23 11.90 18.98
CA ASN A 256 4.39 12.80 18.87
C ASN A 256 5.65 12.38 19.64
N GLU A 257 5.54 11.48 20.60
CA GLU A 257 6.72 10.98 21.32
C GLU A 257 7.57 10.11 20.40
N LEU A 258 6.94 9.21 19.64
CA LEU A 258 7.64 8.38 18.66
C LEU A 258 8.14 9.20 17.46
N ASP A 259 7.41 10.26 17.05
CA ASP A 259 7.83 11.13 15.95
C ASP A 259 9.19 11.81 16.24
N ARG A 260 9.47 12.12 17.49
CA ARG A 260 10.78 12.69 17.89
C ARG A 260 11.92 11.66 17.80
N ALA A 261 11.64 10.40 18.18
CA ALA A 261 12.62 9.33 18.05
C ALA A 261 12.89 8.99 16.57
N THR A 262 11.85 8.88 15.77
CA THR A 262 11.97 8.59 14.33
C THR A 262 12.62 9.73 13.57
N ALA A 263 12.37 11.00 13.91
CA ALA A 263 13.06 12.15 13.31
C ALA A 263 14.58 12.09 13.51
N TRP A 264 15.02 11.59 14.67
CA TRP A 264 16.46 11.37 14.92
C TRP A 264 17.00 10.21 14.07
N LEU A 265 16.26 9.10 13.96
CA LEU A 265 16.64 7.95 13.12
C LEU A 265 16.74 8.37 11.65
N ASP A 266 15.77 9.13 11.15
CA ASP A 266 15.76 9.70 9.80
C ASP A 266 16.97 10.58 9.54
N ALA A 267 17.32 11.45 10.49
CA ALA A 267 18.50 12.31 10.40
C ALA A 267 19.83 11.53 10.37
N LYS A 268 19.85 10.29 10.86
CA LYS A 268 20.99 9.37 10.80
C LYS A 268 20.93 8.39 9.63
N GLY A 269 19.87 8.43 8.83
CA GLY A 269 19.67 7.50 7.72
C GLY A 269 19.44 6.06 8.15
N LEU A 270 18.91 5.85 9.37
CA LEU A 270 18.62 4.53 9.91
C LEU A 270 17.20 4.11 9.52
N GLU A 271 17.07 2.90 9.02
CA GLU A 271 15.77 2.29 8.73
C GLU A 271 15.13 1.72 9.99
N TYR A 272 13.81 1.86 10.10
CA TYR A 272 13.04 1.38 11.24
C TYR A 272 11.61 1.01 10.83
N TYR A 273 10.92 0.31 11.70
CA TYR A 273 9.50 -0.02 11.55
C TYR A 273 8.78 0.06 12.90
N TYR A 274 7.47 0.21 12.85
CA TYR A 274 6.64 0.17 14.04
C TYR A 274 6.12 -1.25 14.29
N THR A 275 6.05 -1.63 15.56
CA THR A 275 5.44 -2.90 15.96
C THR A 275 4.52 -2.68 17.15
N LYS A 276 3.53 -3.55 17.29
CA LYS A 276 2.61 -3.62 18.42
C LYS A 276 2.94 -4.83 19.28
N GLU A 277 2.43 -4.84 20.52
CA GLU A 277 2.44 -6.05 21.33
C GLU A 277 1.64 -7.18 20.69
#